data_69cbe8670b50ddfaf7340430c463d926
#
_entry.id   69cbe8670b50ddfaf7340430c463d926
#
_cell.length_a   1.000
_cell.length_b   1.000
_cell.length_c   1.000
_cell.angle_alpha   90.00
_cell.angle_beta   90.00
_cell.angle_gamma   90.00
#
_symmetry.space_group_name_H-M   'P 1'
#
loop_
_entity.id
_entity.type
_entity.pdbx_description
1 polymer ?
#
loop_
_entity_poly.entity_id
_entity_poly.type
_entity_poly.pdbx_seq_one_letter_code
_entity_poly.pdbx_strand_id
1 'polypeptide(L)'
;MKRKVVLAGATGFIGRWIIEVFQKDFQIIALSRKKVKYNHNQNIQWREVDLYSMSSTEKALEGAEIAIYLVHSMLPSTRLNQGKFEDTDLLLADNFSRAAQKNNLKQIIYIGGILPKDKHEISNHLLSRYEVEKTLGARATPLTAIRAGIIIGPGGSSFKIIKNLVKNLPVMACPKWTKSKNQPIDVFDILSLLKQCISNPKTYNKDIEIGGDQVMSYMELLQMTSKQMDKSRLIFSIPFFTVGLSKWWVSIFSGTSINFVSPLVESLKHKMTPSKDSDELYQINFTPIEKSIKRALVEKAPDLPSFNFINTEKNTVRSVQRIYNPKKQNAQWVAKYYPVWLSKKFAGIINSKFDGSYLRFYLLGIMLLELKLIEDRSTPNRQLFYITGGILTKRKDLGWLEFRSILENEYVITAIHEYVPKLPWPIYRLTQAKMHLYVMKSFERELKHLK
;
A
#
# COMPACT_ATOMS: atom_id res chain seq x y z
N MET A 1 13.16 -12.02 27.97
CA MET A 1 11.86 -11.49 27.45
C MET A 1 11.77 -11.77 25.96
N LYS A 2 10.58 -12.09 25.43
CA LYS A 2 10.38 -12.20 23.99
C LYS A 2 10.54 -10.84 23.31
N ARG A 3 11.15 -10.78 22.13
CA ARG A 3 11.25 -9.55 21.33
C ARG A 3 9.87 -9.09 20.86
N LYS A 4 9.68 -7.78 20.81
CA LYS A 4 8.42 -7.16 20.39
C LYS A 4 8.45 -6.82 18.90
N VAL A 5 7.58 -7.47 18.13
CA VAL A 5 7.44 -7.29 16.70
C VAL A 5 6.11 -6.60 16.41
N VAL A 6 6.14 -5.41 15.81
CA VAL A 6 4.93 -4.75 15.32
C VAL A 6 4.60 -5.21 13.92
N LEU A 7 3.33 -5.57 13.69
CA LEU A 7 2.84 -6.13 12.44
C LEU A 7 1.76 -5.23 11.83
N ALA A 8 2.13 -4.48 10.81
CA ALA A 8 1.18 -3.73 9.98
C ALA A 8 0.62 -4.62 8.86
N GLY A 9 -0.70 -4.70 8.72
CA GLY A 9 -1.38 -5.66 7.85
C GLY A 9 -1.72 -6.98 8.52
N ALA A 10 -1.82 -7.00 9.85
CA ALA A 10 -2.10 -8.16 10.69
C ALA A 10 -3.38 -8.95 10.33
N THR A 11 -4.38 -8.27 9.76
CA THR A 11 -5.66 -8.86 9.33
C THR A 11 -5.62 -9.46 7.92
N GLY A 12 -4.51 -9.27 7.18
CA GLY A 12 -4.32 -9.80 5.83
C GLY A 12 -3.94 -11.29 5.81
N PHE A 13 -3.81 -11.84 4.61
CA PHE A 13 -3.45 -13.25 4.41
C PHE A 13 -2.17 -13.64 5.14
N ILE A 14 -1.04 -13.02 4.79
CA ILE A 14 0.27 -13.34 5.41
C ILE A 14 0.28 -12.93 6.88
N GLY A 15 -0.34 -11.79 7.23
CA GLY A 15 -0.38 -11.28 8.60
C GLY A 15 -1.03 -12.25 9.60
N ARG A 16 -2.11 -12.93 9.20
CA ARG A 16 -2.75 -13.94 10.05
C ARG A 16 -1.85 -15.14 10.30
N TRP A 17 -1.12 -15.59 9.30
CA TRP A 17 -0.16 -16.68 9.44
C TRP A 17 1.06 -16.27 10.26
N ILE A 18 1.53 -15.02 10.15
CA ILE A 18 2.58 -14.50 11.05
C ILE A 18 2.10 -14.54 12.49
N ILE A 19 0.89 -14.08 12.79
CA ILE A 19 0.34 -14.13 14.15
C ILE A 19 0.31 -15.57 14.65
N GLU A 20 -0.25 -16.49 13.87
CA GLU A 20 -0.41 -17.90 14.23
C GLU A 20 0.94 -18.57 14.56
N VAL A 21 1.93 -18.35 13.71
CA VAL A 21 3.22 -19.03 13.83
C VAL A 21 4.16 -18.32 14.81
N PHE A 22 4.25 -16.98 14.76
CA PHE A 22 5.28 -16.21 15.48
C PHE A 22 4.93 -15.91 16.94
N GLN A 23 3.66 -16.00 17.36
CA GLN A 23 3.26 -15.80 18.76
C GLN A 23 3.99 -16.73 19.75
N LYS A 24 4.51 -17.85 19.28
CA LYS A 24 5.30 -18.80 20.09
C LYS A 24 6.66 -18.21 20.49
N ASP A 25 7.29 -17.45 19.60
CA ASP A 25 8.66 -16.97 19.74
C ASP A 25 8.75 -15.47 20.07
N PHE A 26 7.73 -14.68 19.66
CA PHE A 26 7.71 -13.23 19.76
C PHE A 26 6.49 -12.73 20.53
N GLN A 27 6.59 -11.49 21.04
CA GLN A 27 5.43 -10.70 21.44
C GLN A 27 5.01 -9.87 20.24
N ILE A 28 3.78 -10.08 19.74
CA ILE A 28 3.29 -9.45 18.52
C ILE A 28 2.40 -8.26 18.87
N ILE A 29 2.74 -7.07 18.33
CA ILE A 29 1.89 -5.89 18.34
C ILE A 29 1.17 -5.86 16.98
N ALA A 30 -0.06 -6.38 16.96
CA ALA A 30 -0.86 -6.50 15.74
C ALA A 30 -1.64 -5.21 15.48
N LEU A 31 -1.39 -4.57 14.33
CA LEU A 31 -2.04 -3.32 13.96
C LEU A 31 -3.34 -3.56 13.19
N SER A 32 -4.42 -2.89 13.61
CA SER A 32 -5.73 -2.94 12.96
C SER A 32 -6.37 -1.56 12.90
N ARG A 33 -7.15 -1.30 11.84
CA ARG A 33 -7.99 -0.09 11.75
C ARG A 33 -9.22 -0.15 12.67
N LYS A 34 -9.51 -1.32 13.22
CA LYS A 34 -10.67 -1.56 14.08
C LYS A 34 -10.20 -2.06 15.43
N LYS A 35 -10.87 -1.58 16.50
CA LYS A 35 -10.62 -2.05 17.85
C LYS A 35 -11.10 -3.49 18.01
N VAL A 36 -10.25 -4.34 18.56
CA VAL A 36 -10.58 -5.72 18.90
C VAL A 36 -11.47 -5.75 20.13
N LYS A 37 -12.54 -6.57 20.12
CA LYS A 37 -13.47 -6.70 21.24
C LYS A 37 -12.85 -7.43 22.43
N TYR A 38 -12.21 -8.56 22.14
CA TYR A 38 -11.60 -9.41 23.15
C TYR A 38 -10.25 -9.91 22.65
N ASN A 39 -9.26 -9.84 23.50
CA ASN A 39 -7.92 -10.41 23.23
C ASN A 39 -7.61 -11.39 24.37
N HIS A 40 -7.64 -12.68 24.06
CA HIS A 40 -7.37 -13.75 25.03
C HIS A 40 -5.91 -14.23 25.01
N ASN A 41 -5.07 -13.71 24.11
CA ASN A 41 -3.70 -14.16 23.95
C ASN A 41 -2.70 -13.15 24.51
N GLN A 42 -1.97 -13.52 25.53
CA GLN A 42 -0.96 -12.67 26.20
C GLN A 42 0.24 -12.31 25.30
N ASN A 43 0.53 -13.10 24.27
CA ASN A 43 1.62 -12.84 23.33
C ASN A 43 1.20 -11.93 22.17
N ILE A 44 -0.08 -11.56 22.07
CA ILE A 44 -0.61 -10.72 20.99
C ILE A 44 -1.26 -9.47 21.60
N GLN A 45 -0.73 -8.31 21.28
CA GLN A 45 -1.33 -7.03 21.63
C GLN A 45 -1.91 -6.38 20.39
N TRP A 46 -3.23 -6.26 20.32
CA TRP A 46 -3.88 -5.52 19.23
C TRP A 46 -3.89 -4.03 19.54
N ARG A 47 -3.44 -3.22 18.57
CA ARG A 47 -3.51 -1.76 18.62
C ARG A 47 -4.35 -1.22 17.47
N GLU A 48 -5.29 -0.35 17.81
CA GLU A 48 -6.04 0.41 16.81
C GLU A 48 -5.14 1.51 16.23
N VAL A 49 -5.09 1.62 14.89
CA VAL A 49 -4.25 2.60 14.21
C VAL A 49 -4.90 3.07 12.92
N ASP A 50 -4.84 4.37 12.68
CA ASP A 50 -5.02 4.96 11.36
C ASP A 50 -3.65 5.38 10.80
N LEU A 51 -3.11 4.57 9.87
CA LEU A 51 -1.80 4.83 9.26
C LEU A 51 -1.77 6.11 8.40
N TYR A 52 -2.91 6.70 8.06
CA TYR A 52 -2.94 8.04 7.46
C TYR A 52 -2.52 9.14 8.45
N SER A 53 -2.71 8.91 9.74
CA SER A 53 -2.31 9.83 10.80
C SER A 53 -0.91 9.51 11.30
N MET A 54 0.02 10.44 11.12
CA MET A 54 1.40 10.30 11.58
C MET A 54 1.45 10.04 13.11
N SER A 55 0.68 10.83 13.92
CA SER A 55 0.66 10.66 15.38
C SER A 55 0.07 9.32 15.82
N SER A 56 -0.98 8.85 15.13
CA SER A 56 -1.54 7.51 15.38
C SER A 56 -0.51 6.42 15.07
N THR A 57 0.22 6.56 13.97
CA THR A 57 1.26 5.61 13.57
C THR A 57 2.42 5.61 14.56
N GLU A 58 2.91 6.78 14.97
CA GLU A 58 3.96 6.90 16.00
C GLU A 58 3.59 6.16 17.28
N LYS A 59 2.40 6.45 17.82
CA LYS A 59 1.88 5.82 19.04
C LYS A 59 1.70 4.29 18.87
N ALA A 60 1.29 3.85 17.69
CA ALA A 60 1.09 2.43 17.43
C ALA A 60 2.39 1.62 17.42
N LEU A 61 3.52 2.26 17.11
CA LEU A 61 4.85 1.63 17.09
C LEU A 61 5.61 1.71 18.42
N GLU A 62 5.08 2.41 19.42
CA GLU A 62 5.74 2.56 20.73
C GLU A 62 6.08 1.20 21.38
N GLY A 63 7.32 1.09 21.82
CA GLY A 63 7.84 -0.10 22.51
C GLY A 63 8.08 -1.30 21.60
N ALA A 64 7.92 -1.19 20.28
CA ALA A 64 8.33 -2.22 19.33
C ALA A 64 9.84 -2.15 19.05
N GLU A 65 10.46 -3.27 18.75
CA GLU A 65 11.87 -3.35 18.33
C GLU A 65 12.01 -3.51 16.83
N ILE A 66 11.12 -4.28 16.24
CA ILE A 66 11.13 -4.66 14.81
C ILE A 66 9.74 -4.47 14.24
N ALA A 67 9.68 -4.07 12.98
CA ALA A 67 8.43 -3.94 12.25
C ALA A 67 8.36 -4.90 11.06
N ILE A 68 7.18 -5.49 10.84
CA ILE A 68 6.83 -6.16 9.59
C ILE A 68 5.72 -5.35 8.92
N TYR A 69 5.97 -4.89 7.69
CA TYR A 69 5.04 -4.05 6.94
C TYR A 69 4.45 -4.81 5.74
N LEU A 70 3.15 -5.08 5.80
CA LEU A 70 2.39 -5.83 4.80
C LEU A 70 1.19 -5.02 4.26
N VAL A 71 1.17 -3.70 4.48
CA VAL A 71 0.03 -2.87 4.10
C VAL A 71 0.01 -2.64 2.60
N HIS A 72 -1.19 -2.78 2.01
CA HIS A 72 -1.45 -2.48 0.61
C HIS A 72 -2.90 -2.04 0.41
N SER A 73 -3.11 -0.89 -0.24
CA SER A 73 -4.40 -0.19 -0.32
C SER A 73 -5.22 -0.52 -1.57
N MET A 74 -5.08 -1.73 -2.13
CA MET A 74 -5.83 -2.13 -3.35
C MET A 74 -7.35 -2.20 -3.15
N LEU A 75 -7.84 -2.30 -1.91
CA LEU A 75 -9.27 -2.35 -1.64
C LEU A 75 -9.81 -0.94 -1.34
N PRO A 76 -10.95 -0.54 -1.95
CA PRO A 76 -11.54 0.77 -1.73
C PRO A 76 -11.86 0.99 -0.25
N SER A 77 -11.58 2.21 0.23
CA SER A 77 -11.98 2.67 1.55
C SER A 77 -13.50 2.92 1.58
N THR A 78 -14.14 2.74 2.74
CA THR A 78 -15.55 3.09 2.96
C THR A 78 -15.80 4.60 2.94
N ARG A 79 -14.73 5.43 3.00
CA ARG A 79 -14.78 6.90 2.92
C ARG A 79 -14.52 7.37 1.48
N LEU A 80 -14.92 8.60 1.14
CA LEU A 80 -14.52 9.18 -0.14
C LEU A 80 -13.02 9.42 -0.12
N ASN A 81 -12.30 8.60 -0.85
CA ASN A 81 -10.88 8.75 -1.08
C ASN A 81 -10.66 9.27 -2.51
N GLN A 82 -10.09 10.48 -2.63
CA GLN A 82 -9.69 11.07 -3.89
C GLN A 82 -8.18 10.88 -4.05
N GLY A 83 -7.77 9.77 -4.61
CA GLY A 83 -6.38 9.46 -4.87
C GLY A 83 -6.25 8.08 -5.48
N LYS A 84 -5.15 7.84 -6.13
CA LYS A 84 -4.79 6.51 -6.60
C LYS A 84 -4.31 5.67 -5.41
N PHE A 85 -4.41 4.34 -5.52
CA PHE A 85 -3.92 3.47 -4.45
C PHE A 85 -2.41 3.59 -4.27
N GLU A 86 -1.66 3.84 -5.38
CA GLU A 86 -0.22 4.03 -5.36
C GLU A 86 0.20 5.23 -4.51
N ASP A 87 -0.51 6.36 -4.64
CA ASP A 87 -0.23 7.58 -3.88
C ASP A 87 -0.56 7.39 -2.39
N THR A 88 -1.62 6.64 -2.12
CA THR A 88 -2.00 6.24 -0.76
C THR A 88 -0.94 5.34 -0.12
N ASP A 89 -0.50 4.30 -0.81
CA ASP A 89 0.51 3.36 -0.31
C ASP A 89 1.82 4.08 0.03
N LEU A 90 2.24 5.05 -0.80
CA LEU A 90 3.42 5.89 -0.53
C LEU A 90 3.26 6.73 0.74
N LEU A 91 2.11 7.38 0.92
CA LEU A 91 1.83 8.17 2.11
C LEU A 91 1.88 7.31 3.39
N LEU A 92 1.25 6.12 3.36
CA LEU A 92 1.24 5.21 4.49
C LEU A 92 2.64 4.68 4.80
N ALA A 93 3.42 4.35 3.78
CA ALA A 93 4.81 3.90 3.93
C ALA A 93 5.72 4.99 4.52
N ASP A 94 5.58 6.25 4.09
CA ASP A 94 6.36 7.36 4.63
C ASP A 94 5.96 7.67 6.09
N ASN A 95 4.68 7.61 6.45
CA ASN A 95 4.24 7.70 7.84
C ASN A 95 4.88 6.59 8.69
N PHE A 96 4.86 5.36 8.17
CA PHE A 96 5.40 4.21 8.89
C PHE A 96 6.92 4.30 9.06
N SER A 97 7.65 4.66 8.02
CA SER A 97 9.11 4.83 8.06
C SER A 97 9.54 5.95 9.03
N ARG A 98 8.83 7.09 9.04
CA ARG A 98 9.06 8.19 10.01
C ARG A 98 8.79 7.74 11.44
N ALA A 99 7.68 7.04 11.66
CA ALA A 99 7.31 6.52 12.97
C ALA A 99 8.31 5.48 13.48
N ALA A 100 8.80 4.60 12.58
CA ALA A 100 9.82 3.62 12.91
C ALA A 100 11.14 4.29 13.35
N GLN A 101 11.60 5.29 12.62
CA GLN A 101 12.78 6.08 13.00
C GLN A 101 12.58 6.79 14.34
N LYS A 102 11.44 7.45 14.55
CA LYS A 102 11.14 8.18 15.80
C LYS A 102 11.10 7.26 17.03
N ASN A 103 10.61 6.03 16.85
CA ASN A 103 10.56 4.99 17.89
C ASN A 103 11.85 4.16 17.99
N ASN A 104 12.91 4.52 17.25
CA ASN A 104 14.20 3.84 17.24
C ASN A 104 14.09 2.32 16.95
N LEU A 105 13.20 1.93 16.02
CA LEU A 105 13.10 0.54 15.60
C LEU A 105 14.41 0.10 14.95
N LYS A 106 14.82 -1.14 15.24
CA LYS A 106 16.08 -1.72 14.76
C LYS A 106 16.01 -2.24 13.33
N GLN A 107 14.78 -2.54 12.84
CA GLN A 107 14.58 -3.11 11.51
C GLN A 107 13.13 -2.94 11.06
N ILE A 108 12.96 -2.68 9.76
CA ILE A 108 11.69 -2.87 9.05
C ILE A 108 11.87 -4.05 8.10
N ILE A 109 10.92 -5.00 8.08
CA ILE A 109 10.87 -6.07 7.09
C ILE A 109 9.63 -5.84 6.22
N TYR A 110 9.83 -5.84 4.90
CA TYR A 110 8.78 -5.60 3.92
C TYR A 110 8.66 -6.79 2.96
N ILE A 111 7.43 -7.14 2.57
CA ILE A 111 7.21 -8.13 1.50
C ILE A 111 6.69 -7.40 0.26
N GLY A 112 7.54 -7.36 -0.75
CA GLY A 112 7.28 -6.82 -2.08
C GLY A 112 7.09 -7.89 -3.15
N GLY A 113 7.09 -7.46 -4.42
CA GLY A 113 7.08 -8.35 -5.58
C GLY A 113 8.43 -8.41 -6.27
N ILE A 114 8.74 -9.53 -6.92
CA ILE A 114 9.92 -9.65 -7.80
C ILE A 114 9.76 -8.65 -8.94
N LEU A 115 10.83 -7.91 -9.23
CA LEU A 115 10.83 -6.88 -10.26
C LEU A 115 11.28 -7.48 -11.60
N PRO A 116 10.73 -7.01 -12.74
CA PRO A 116 11.26 -7.38 -14.04
C PRO A 116 12.68 -6.83 -14.22
N LYS A 117 13.52 -7.53 -14.99
CA LYS A 117 14.88 -7.08 -15.28
C LYS A 117 14.89 -5.75 -16.05
N ASP A 118 13.96 -5.58 -16.99
CA ASP A 118 13.75 -4.33 -17.70
C ASP A 118 12.77 -3.45 -16.91
N LYS A 119 13.29 -2.35 -16.35
CA LYS A 119 12.50 -1.38 -15.59
C LYS A 119 11.50 -0.59 -16.44
N HIS A 120 11.69 -0.51 -17.76
CA HIS A 120 10.74 0.18 -18.64
C HIS A 120 9.43 -0.57 -18.83
N GLU A 121 9.43 -1.86 -18.58
CA GLU A 121 8.24 -2.70 -18.69
C GLU A 121 7.48 -2.89 -17.37
N ILE A 122 7.93 -2.29 -16.26
CA ILE A 122 7.34 -2.48 -14.94
C ILE A 122 5.86 -2.08 -14.93
N SER A 123 4.99 -2.96 -14.46
CA SER A 123 3.56 -2.62 -14.27
C SER A 123 3.38 -1.60 -13.13
N ASN A 124 2.31 -0.78 -13.21
CA ASN A 124 2.01 0.21 -12.15
C ASN A 124 1.94 -0.41 -10.76
N HIS A 125 1.42 -1.64 -10.67
CA HIS A 125 1.35 -2.37 -9.40
C HIS A 125 2.73 -2.71 -8.85
N LEU A 126 3.63 -3.27 -9.67
CA LEU A 126 4.99 -3.59 -9.24
C LEU A 126 5.82 -2.33 -8.97
N LEU A 127 5.62 -1.27 -9.77
CA LEU A 127 6.24 0.02 -9.53
C LEU A 127 5.82 0.58 -8.17
N SER A 128 4.53 0.58 -7.86
CA SER A 128 4.02 1.00 -6.54
C SER A 128 4.65 0.20 -5.39
N ARG A 129 4.80 -1.11 -5.54
CA ARG A 129 5.46 -1.96 -4.54
C ARG A 129 6.93 -1.58 -4.35
N TYR A 130 7.63 -1.31 -5.43
CA TYR A 130 9.02 -0.87 -5.40
C TYR A 130 9.18 0.53 -4.79
N GLU A 131 8.29 1.47 -5.11
CA GLU A 131 8.30 2.81 -4.53
C GLU A 131 8.01 2.77 -3.01
N VAL A 132 7.09 1.90 -2.55
CA VAL A 132 6.86 1.63 -1.13
C VAL A 132 8.12 1.10 -0.46
N GLU A 133 8.80 0.15 -1.07
CA GLU A 133 10.09 -0.37 -0.59
C GLU A 133 11.11 0.75 -0.41
N LYS A 134 11.32 1.57 -1.45
CA LYS A 134 12.23 2.73 -1.38
C LYS A 134 11.85 3.72 -0.29
N THR A 135 10.55 3.97 -0.11
CA THR A 135 10.05 4.90 0.91
C THR A 135 10.25 4.36 2.33
N LEU A 136 10.05 3.07 2.55
CA LEU A 136 10.31 2.42 3.83
C LEU A 136 11.80 2.44 4.20
N GLY A 137 12.70 2.25 3.21
CA GLY A 137 14.15 2.27 3.40
C GLY A 137 14.80 3.65 3.32
N ALA A 138 14.02 4.74 3.14
CA ALA A 138 14.57 6.09 2.94
C ALA A 138 15.11 6.74 4.23
N ARG A 139 15.11 6.04 5.37
CA ARG A 139 15.48 6.58 6.68
C ARG A 139 16.49 5.71 7.40
N ALA A 140 16.90 6.15 8.61
CA ALA A 140 17.95 5.49 9.39
C ALA A 140 17.58 4.07 9.85
N THR A 141 16.28 3.70 9.94
CA THR A 141 15.88 2.35 10.29
C THR A 141 16.18 1.39 9.13
N PRO A 142 17.03 0.36 9.34
CA PRO A 142 17.39 -0.57 8.27
C PRO A 142 16.17 -1.30 7.69
N LEU A 143 16.11 -1.43 6.38
CA LEU A 143 15.07 -2.18 5.66
C LEU A 143 15.60 -3.54 5.21
N THR A 144 14.81 -4.60 5.43
CA THR A 144 14.96 -5.88 4.73
C THR A 144 13.77 -6.05 3.81
N ALA A 145 13.98 -6.03 2.49
CA ALA A 145 12.92 -6.20 1.51
C ALA A 145 12.92 -7.64 0.98
N ILE A 146 11.84 -8.39 1.21
CA ILE A 146 11.63 -9.72 0.64
C ILE A 146 10.77 -9.57 -0.61
N ARG A 147 11.29 -9.95 -1.77
CA ARG A 147 10.58 -9.92 -3.04
C ARG A 147 10.19 -11.32 -3.47
N ALA A 148 8.90 -11.59 -3.49
CA ALA A 148 8.35 -12.89 -3.88
C ALA A 148 7.38 -12.77 -5.07
N GLY A 149 7.20 -13.87 -5.80
CA GLY A 149 6.15 -14.00 -6.80
C GLY A 149 4.80 -14.33 -6.14
N ILE A 150 4.08 -15.31 -6.69
CA ILE A 150 2.81 -15.78 -6.11
C ILE A 150 3.10 -16.55 -4.82
N ILE A 151 2.52 -16.09 -3.71
CA ILE A 151 2.54 -16.81 -2.43
C ILE A 151 1.27 -17.65 -2.33
N ILE A 152 1.44 -18.98 -2.18
CA ILE A 152 0.37 -19.96 -2.10
C ILE A 152 0.20 -20.41 -0.65
N GLY A 153 -1.05 -20.44 -0.20
CA GLY A 153 -1.43 -20.92 1.13
C GLY A 153 -2.90 -20.70 1.42
N PRO A 154 -3.43 -21.29 2.51
CA PRO A 154 -4.83 -21.15 2.89
C PRO A 154 -5.22 -19.69 3.14
N GLY A 155 -6.22 -19.20 2.43
CA GLY A 155 -6.69 -17.81 2.50
C GLY A 155 -5.94 -16.81 1.60
N GLY A 156 -5.01 -17.26 0.77
CA GLY A 156 -4.27 -16.44 -0.19
C GLY A 156 -5.18 -15.87 -1.28
N SER A 157 -5.21 -14.54 -1.46
CA SER A 157 -6.10 -13.88 -2.42
C SER A 157 -5.72 -14.19 -3.88
N SER A 158 -4.43 -14.23 -4.22
CA SER A 158 -3.96 -14.57 -5.57
C SER A 158 -4.29 -16.02 -5.93
N PHE A 159 -4.09 -16.95 -5.00
CA PHE A 159 -4.44 -18.36 -5.22
C PHE A 159 -5.96 -18.57 -5.28
N LYS A 160 -6.75 -17.78 -4.53
CA LYS A 160 -8.22 -17.80 -4.60
C LYS A 160 -8.71 -17.50 -6.02
N ILE A 161 -8.07 -16.58 -6.74
CA ILE A 161 -8.40 -16.30 -8.15
C ILE A 161 -8.19 -17.56 -9.00
N ILE A 162 -7.03 -18.19 -8.90
CA ILE A 162 -6.68 -19.42 -9.63
C ILE A 162 -7.69 -20.54 -9.31
N LYS A 163 -7.94 -20.79 -8.02
CA LYS A 163 -8.94 -21.78 -7.55
C LYS A 163 -10.32 -21.53 -8.15
N ASN A 164 -10.77 -20.28 -8.16
CA ASN A 164 -12.11 -19.93 -8.66
C ASN A 164 -12.20 -20.07 -10.19
N LEU A 165 -11.16 -19.71 -10.94
CA LEU A 165 -11.10 -19.94 -12.38
C LEU A 165 -11.21 -21.44 -12.70
N VAL A 166 -10.44 -22.29 -12.03
CA VAL A 166 -10.49 -23.74 -12.19
C VAL A 166 -11.85 -24.29 -11.77
N LYS A 167 -12.44 -23.76 -10.68
CA LYS A 167 -13.77 -24.20 -10.21
C LYS A 167 -14.87 -23.90 -11.23
N ASN A 168 -14.87 -22.70 -11.80
CA ASN A 168 -15.99 -22.14 -12.54
C ASN A 168 -15.91 -22.38 -14.07
N LEU A 169 -14.70 -22.64 -14.61
CA LEU A 169 -14.50 -22.75 -16.06
C LEU A 169 -14.12 -24.17 -16.48
N PRO A 170 -14.98 -24.88 -17.21
CA PRO A 170 -14.65 -26.18 -17.80
C PRO A 170 -13.64 -26.06 -18.95
N VAL A 171 -13.67 -24.93 -19.67
CA VAL A 171 -12.77 -24.59 -20.78
C VAL A 171 -12.11 -23.25 -20.52
N MET A 172 -10.79 -23.18 -20.60
CA MET A 172 -10.01 -21.98 -20.36
C MET A 172 -9.12 -21.65 -21.56
N ALA A 173 -9.54 -20.66 -22.35
CA ALA A 173 -8.75 -20.08 -23.43
C ALA A 173 -7.79 -19.05 -22.82
N CYS A 174 -6.55 -19.45 -22.57
CA CYS A 174 -5.55 -18.68 -21.84
C CYS A 174 -4.80 -17.70 -22.77
N PRO A 175 -4.73 -16.41 -22.45
CA PRO A 175 -3.94 -15.42 -23.19
C PRO A 175 -2.44 -15.75 -23.20
N LYS A 176 -1.70 -15.22 -24.17
CA LYS A 176 -0.25 -15.47 -24.35
C LYS A 176 0.56 -15.19 -23.05
N TRP A 177 0.18 -14.19 -22.25
CA TRP A 177 0.88 -13.84 -21.00
C TRP A 177 0.83 -14.97 -19.95
N THR A 178 -0.12 -15.90 -20.00
CA THR A 178 -0.18 -17.05 -19.08
C THR A 178 0.98 -18.02 -19.26
N LYS A 179 1.77 -17.88 -20.33
CA LYS A 179 3.02 -18.62 -20.56
C LYS A 179 4.22 -17.99 -19.87
N SER A 180 4.07 -16.77 -19.28
CA SER A 180 5.13 -16.12 -18.52
C SER A 180 5.53 -17.01 -17.34
N LYS A 181 6.85 -17.11 -17.13
CA LYS A 181 7.41 -17.93 -16.07
C LYS A 181 7.36 -17.21 -14.73
N ASN A 182 6.91 -17.92 -13.72
CA ASN A 182 6.93 -17.50 -12.32
C ASN A 182 7.43 -18.67 -11.47
N GLN A 183 7.74 -18.37 -10.19
CA GLN A 183 8.19 -19.37 -9.23
C GLN A 183 7.36 -19.22 -7.96
N PRO A 184 6.16 -19.86 -7.91
CA PRO A 184 5.27 -19.78 -6.77
C PRO A 184 5.93 -20.35 -5.52
N ILE A 185 5.65 -19.73 -4.35
CA ILE A 185 6.23 -20.14 -3.07
C ILE A 185 5.14 -20.42 -2.04
N ASP A 186 5.38 -21.39 -1.17
CA ASP A 186 4.51 -21.70 -0.03
C ASP A 186 4.56 -20.57 1.02
N VAL A 187 3.42 -20.28 1.65
CA VAL A 187 3.34 -19.26 2.70
C VAL A 187 4.24 -19.59 3.90
N PHE A 188 4.41 -20.87 4.25
CA PHE A 188 5.27 -21.27 5.37
C PHE A 188 6.75 -21.12 5.06
N ASP A 189 7.15 -21.26 3.78
CA ASP A 189 8.51 -20.97 3.34
C ASP A 189 8.83 -19.47 3.47
N ILE A 190 7.87 -18.60 3.12
CA ILE A 190 7.97 -17.15 3.38
C ILE A 190 8.07 -16.85 4.87
N LEU A 191 7.29 -17.53 5.73
CA LEU A 191 7.36 -17.35 7.18
C LEU A 191 8.72 -17.83 7.73
N SER A 192 9.28 -18.91 7.19
CA SER A 192 10.61 -19.39 7.55
C SER A 192 11.68 -18.34 7.21
N LEU A 193 11.64 -17.76 6.01
CA LEU A 193 12.53 -16.66 5.62
C LEU A 193 12.37 -15.44 6.53
N LEU A 194 11.13 -15.00 6.76
CA LEU A 194 10.84 -13.87 7.67
C LEU A 194 11.48 -14.09 9.04
N LYS A 195 11.35 -15.29 9.61
CA LYS A 195 11.94 -15.64 10.91
C LYS A 195 13.47 -15.56 10.90
N GLN A 196 14.13 -15.99 9.82
CA GLN A 196 15.58 -15.89 9.63
C GLN A 196 16.06 -14.45 9.45
N CYS A 197 15.21 -13.56 8.89
CA CYS A 197 15.53 -12.15 8.70
C CYS A 197 15.40 -11.32 9.99
N ILE A 198 14.53 -11.72 10.92
CA ILE A 198 14.28 -10.95 12.15
C ILE A 198 15.57 -10.81 12.97
N SER A 199 16.00 -9.57 13.19
CA SER A 199 17.24 -9.21 13.92
C SER A 199 18.51 -9.86 13.34
N ASN A 200 18.54 -10.11 12.05
CA ASN A 200 19.71 -10.61 11.35
C ASN A 200 20.44 -9.46 10.61
N PRO A 201 21.58 -8.97 11.11
CA PRO A 201 22.29 -7.85 10.48
C PRO A 201 22.73 -8.13 9.04
N LYS A 202 22.93 -9.40 8.66
CA LYS A 202 23.29 -9.78 7.28
C LYS A 202 22.21 -9.42 6.26
N THR A 203 20.94 -9.25 6.71
CA THR A 203 19.80 -8.94 5.88
C THR A 203 19.42 -7.44 5.90
N TYR A 204 20.12 -6.62 6.71
CA TYR A 204 19.85 -5.20 6.80
C TYR A 204 20.20 -4.47 5.51
N ASN A 205 19.30 -3.63 5.02
CA ASN A 205 19.42 -2.89 3.76
C ASN A 205 19.67 -3.82 2.54
N LYS A 206 19.08 -5.01 2.59
CA LYS A 206 19.12 -5.99 1.51
C LYS A 206 17.74 -6.20 0.92
N ASP A 207 17.71 -6.43 -0.39
CA ASP A 207 16.58 -6.96 -1.12
C ASP A 207 16.84 -8.45 -1.41
N ILE A 208 15.96 -9.30 -0.92
CA ILE A 208 16.05 -10.76 -0.98
C ILE A 208 14.96 -11.26 -1.91
N GLU A 209 15.35 -11.74 -3.08
CA GLU A 209 14.41 -12.38 -4.00
C GLU A 209 14.27 -13.86 -3.66
N ILE A 210 13.03 -14.36 -3.61
CA ILE A 210 12.75 -15.75 -3.27
C ILE A 210 11.63 -16.33 -4.14
N GLY A 211 11.79 -17.58 -4.53
CA GLY A 211 10.79 -18.43 -5.18
C GLY A 211 10.72 -19.79 -4.51
N GLY A 212 9.73 -20.58 -4.87
CA GLY A 212 9.57 -21.94 -4.35
C GLY A 212 10.46 -22.97 -5.07
N ASP A 213 10.07 -24.24 -4.98
CA ASP A 213 10.84 -25.38 -5.47
C ASP A 213 10.99 -25.43 -7.00
N GLN A 214 10.03 -24.90 -7.77
CA GLN A 214 10.10 -25.00 -9.23
C GLN A 214 9.56 -23.77 -9.98
N VAL A 215 10.14 -23.54 -11.17
CA VAL A 215 9.70 -22.52 -12.12
C VAL A 215 8.61 -23.09 -13.02
N MET A 216 7.49 -22.40 -13.13
CA MET A 216 6.37 -22.78 -13.98
C MET A 216 5.68 -21.58 -14.62
N SER A 217 4.85 -21.81 -15.63
CA SER A 217 3.95 -20.81 -16.19
C SER A 217 2.65 -20.74 -15.39
N TYR A 218 1.89 -19.65 -15.56
CA TYR A 218 0.55 -19.54 -14.96
C TYR A 218 -0.40 -20.59 -15.52
N MET A 219 -0.21 -21.01 -16.77
CA MET A 219 -0.99 -22.08 -17.39
C MET A 219 -0.70 -23.44 -16.72
N GLU A 220 0.57 -23.76 -16.48
CA GLU A 220 0.98 -24.96 -15.74
C GLU A 220 0.42 -24.96 -14.31
N LEU A 221 0.40 -23.79 -13.65
CA LEU A 221 -0.18 -23.63 -12.31
C LEU A 221 -1.71 -23.88 -12.31
N LEU A 222 -2.43 -23.41 -13.35
CA LEU A 222 -3.86 -23.71 -13.54
C LEU A 222 -4.10 -25.20 -13.76
N GLN A 223 -3.28 -25.87 -14.60
CA GLN A 223 -3.36 -27.31 -14.88
C GLN A 223 -3.11 -28.13 -13.60
N MET A 224 -2.07 -27.78 -12.84
CA MET A 224 -1.75 -28.44 -11.57
C MET A 224 -2.87 -28.25 -10.54
N THR A 225 -3.42 -27.04 -10.44
CA THR A 225 -4.56 -26.78 -9.55
C THR A 225 -5.79 -27.58 -9.97
N SER A 226 -6.05 -27.68 -11.28
CA SER A 226 -7.14 -28.49 -11.83
C SER A 226 -7.01 -29.97 -11.42
N LYS A 227 -5.80 -30.53 -11.55
CA LYS A 227 -5.49 -31.90 -11.12
C LYS A 227 -5.72 -32.10 -9.62
N GLN A 228 -5.24 -31.17 -8.78
CA GLN A 228 -5.41 -31.25 -7.31
C GLN A 228 -6.87 -31.04 -6.85
N MET A 229 -7.73 -30.51 -7.71
CA MET A 229 -9.18 -30.37 -7.46
C MET A 229 -9.99 -31.52 -8.05
N ASP A 230 -9.37 -32.54 -8.61
CA ASP A 230 -10.01 -33.66 -9.33
C ASP A 230 -10.99 -33.16 -10.42
N LYS A 231 -10.57 -32.12 -11.16
CA LYS A 231 -11.38 -31.53 -12.24
C LYS A 231 -10.66 -31.63 -13.57
N SER A 232 -11.23 -32.35 -14.51
CA SER A 232 -10.78 -32.31 -15.90
C SER A 232 -11.14 -30.95 -16.50
N ARG A 233 -10.12 -30.17 -16.95
CA ARG A 233 -10.28 -28.84 -17.56
C ARG A 233 -9.52 -28.79 -18.87
N LEU A 234 -10.17 -28.30 -19.93
CA LEU A 234 -9.51 -28.03 -21.19
C LEU A 234 -8.82 -26.63 -21.09
N ILE A 235 -7.49 -26.62 -20.97
CA ILE A 235 -6.69 -25.41 -20.84
C ILE A 235 -5.73 -25.29 -22.01
N PHE A 236 -5.90 -24.27 -22.84
CA PHE A 236 -5.07 -24.03 -24.03
C PHE A 236 -4.78 -22.56 -24.24
N SER A 237 -3.70 -22.27 -24.95
CA SER A 237 -3.26 -20.89 -25.21
C SER A 237 -3.84 -20.37 -26.51
N ILE A 238 -4.28 -19.10 -26.48
CA ILE A 238 -4.75 -18.37 -27.67
C ILE A 238 -3.89 -17.12 -27.89
N PRO A 239 -3.54 -16.79 -29.17
CA PRO A 239 -2.64 -15.67 -29.45
C PRO A 239 -3.29 -14.29 -29.38
N PHE A 240 -4.62 -14.17 -29.49
CA PHE A 240 -5.30 -12.92 -29.83
C PHE A 240 -5.99 -12.18 -28.65
N PHE A 241 -5.82 -12.63 -27.39
CA PHE A 241 -6.45 -11.96 -26.26
C PHE A 241 -5.61 -10.79 -25.76
N THR A 242 -6.20 -9.58 -25.81
CA THR A 242 -5.60 -8.38 -25.19
C THR A 242 -5.66 -8.47 -23.65
N VAL A 243 -4.73 -7.76 -22.98
CA VAL A 243 -4.72 -7.68 -21.52
C VAL A 243 -6.01 -7.07 -20.97
N GLY A 244 -6.61 -6.12 -21.72
CA GLY A 244 -7.89 -5.51 -21.35
C GLY A 244 -9.02 -6.52 -21.21
N LEU A 245 -9.22 -7.37 -22.22
CA LEU A 245 -10.21 -8.45 -22.20
C LEU A 245 -9.91 -9.48 -21.09
N SER A 246 -8.63 -9.78 -20.88
CA SER A 246 -8.22 -10.71 -19.81
C SER A 246 -8.65 -10.25 -18.41
N LYS A 247 -8.56 -8.96 -18.10
CA LYS A 247 -8.98 -8.40 -16.81
C LYS A 247 -10.46 -8.62 -16.54
N TRP A 248 -11.31 -8.36 -17.53
CA TRP A 248 -12.76 -8.59 -17.44
C TRP A 248 -13.08 -10.06 -17.24
N TRP A 249 -12.49 -10.91 -18.05
CA TRP A 249 -12.68 -12.36 -17.99
C TRP A 249 -12.27 -12.92 -16.61
N VAL A 250 -11.07 -12.61 -16.14
CA VAL A 250 -10.60 -13.04 -14.82
C VAL A 250 -11.49 -12.49 -13.70
N SER A 251 -11.91 -11.21 -13.76
CA SER A 251 -12.80 -10.62 -12.77
C SER A 251 -14.15 -11.35 -12.66
N ILE A 252 -14.80 -11.58 -13.80
CA ILE A 252 -16.12 -12.23 -13.85
C ILE A 252 -16.03 -13.65 -13.29
N PHE A 253 -15.12 -14.45 -13.81
CA PHE A 253 -15.07 -15.88 -13.48
C PHE A 253 -14.36 -16.20 -12.16
N SER A 254 -13.50 -15.31 -11.66
CA SER A 254 -12.95 -15.45 -10.31
C SER A 254 -13.88 -14.94 -9.21
N GLY A 255 -14.93 -14.18 -9.56
CA GLY A 255 -15.79 -13.51 -8.60
C GLY A 255 -15.06 -12.42 -7.79
N THR A 256 -13.99 -11.85 -8.35
CA THR A 256 -13.13 -10.85 -7.70
C THR A 256 -13.26 -9.51 -8.41
N SER A 257 -13.34 -8.41 -7.65
CA SER A 257 -13.46 -7.05 -8.22
C SER A 257 -12.38 -6.76 -9.27
N ILE A 258 -12.77 -6.13 -10.38
CA ILE A 258 -11.86 -5.72 -11.45
C ILE A 258 -10.76 -4.78 -10.96
N ASN A 259 -11.04 -3.95 -9.97
CA ASN A 259 -10.06 -3.04 -9.37
C ASN A 259 -8.93 -3.79 -8.66
N PHE A 260 -9.20 -5.00 -8.17
CA PHE A 260 -8.20 -5.88 -7.57
C PHE A 260 -7.49 -6.72 -8.63
N VAL A 261 -8.23 -7.26 -9.60
CA VAL A 261 -7.69 -8.15 -10.65
C VAL A 261 -6.81 -7.40 -11.64
N SER A 262 -7.19 -6.17 -12.03
CA SER A 262 -6.51 -5.41 -13.09
C SER A 262 -5.02 -5.19 -12.83
N PRO A 263 -4.58 -4.67 -11.67
CA PRO A 263 -3.16 -4.49 -11.37
C PRO A 263 -2.39 -5.82 -11.31
N LEU A 264 -3.02 -6.88 -10.80
CA LEU A 264 -2.41 -8.20 -10.74
C LEU A 264 -2.16 -8.77 -12.13
N VAL A 265 -3.18 -8.79 -13.01
CA VAL A 265 -3.04 -9.31 -14.38
C VAL A 265 -1.97 -8.54 -15.18
N GLU A 266 -1.84 -7.24 -14.97
CA GLU A 266 -0.75 -6.46 -15.59
C GLU A 266 0.63 -6.93 -15.16
N SER A 267 0.78 -7.31 -13.90
CA SER A 267 2.05 -7.79 -13.34
C SER A 267 2.42 -9.19 -13.85
N LEU A 268 1.42 -10.02 -14.19
CA LEU A 268 1.64 -11.40 -14.62
C LEU A 268 2.27 -11.54 -16.03
N LYS A 269 2.37 -10.46 -16.79
CA LYS A 269 3.05 -10.47 -18.10
C LYS A 269 4.55 -10.70 -17.98
N HIS A 270 5.14 -10.30 -16.86
CA HIS A 270 6.58 -10.33 -16.66
C HIS A 270 7.03 -11.66 -16.09
N LYS A 271 8.26 -12.02 -16.39
CA LYS A 271 8.92 -13.15 -15.75
C LYS A 271 9.17 -12.79 -14.27
N MET A 272 8.60 -13.59 -13.37
CA MET A 272 8.71 -13.40 -11.91
C MET A 272 9.46 -14.59 -11.27
N THR A 273 10.73 -14.70 -11.62
CA THR A 273 11.65 -15.70 -11.03
C THR A 273 12.79 -14.96 -10.35
N PRO A 274 13.18 -15.34 -9.11
CA PRO A 274 14.27 -14.70 -8.40
C PRO A 274 15.60 -14.82 -9.15
N SER A 275 16.49 -13.86 -8.91
CA SER A 275 17.91 -14.00 -9.21
C SER A 275 18.55 -14.92 -8.16
N LYS A 276 19.72 -15.51 -8.49
CA LYS A 276 20.45 -16.38 -7.55
C LYS A 276 21.25 -15.60 -6.49
N ASP A 277 21.28 -14.27 -6.60
CA ASP A 277 22.15 -13.44 -5.75
C ASP A 277 21.76 -13.43 -4.26
N SER A 278 20.56 -13.92 -3.93
CA SER A 278 20.05 -13.97 -2.56
C SER A 278 20.19 -15.32 -1.89
N ASP A 279 20.61 -16.36 -2.60
CA ASP A 279 20.57 -17.76 -2.11
C ASP A 279 21.47 -17.99 -0.89
N GLU A 280 22.52 -17.18 -0.72
CA GLU A 280 23.44 -17.26 0.44
C GLU A 280 22.88 -16.61 1.72
N LEU A 281 21.80 -15.84 1.62
CA LEU A 281 21.23 -15.08 2.74
C LEU A 281 20.25 -15.89 3.58
N TYR A 282 19.81 -17.08 3.09
CA TYR A 282 18.84 -17.92 3.77
C TYR A 282 19.04 -19.41 3.46
N GLN A 283 18.51 -20.24 4.37
CA GLN A 283 18.47 -21.70 4.17
C GLN A 283 17.02 -22.17 4.34
N ILE A 284 16.42 -22.65 3.28
CA ILE A 284 15.04 -23.11 3.27
C ILE A 284 14.93 -24.43 2.50
N ASN A 285 14.32 -25.42 3.13
CA ASN A 285 13.84 -26.62 2.47
C ASN A 285 12.47 -26.31 1.87
N PHE A 286 12.43 -25.97 0.58
CA PHE A 286 11.21 -25.55 -0.07
C PHE A 286 10.14 -26.63 -0.08
N THR A 287 8.93 -26.22 0.23
CA THR A 287 7.73 -27.08 0.15
C THR A 287 7.39 -27.35 -1.31
N PRO A 288 7.24 -28.62 -1.74
CA PRO A 288 6.80 -28.96 -3.09
C PRO A 288 5.47 -28.25 -3.43
N ILE A 289 5.39 -27.66 -4.62
CA ILE A 289 4.25 -26.81 -5.00
C ILE A 289 2.91 -27.56 -4.98
N GLU A 290 2.89 -28.86 -5.32
CA GLU A 290 1.70 -29.69 -5.23
C GLU A 290 1.16 -29.76 -3.80
N LYS A 291 2.06 -29.87 -2.81
CA LYS A 291 1.70 -29.90 -1.39
C LYS A 291 1.13 -28.56 -0.96
N SER A 292 1.72 -27.47 -1.44
CA SER A 292 1.25 -26.09 -1.16
C SER A 292 -0.16 -25.85 -1.73
N ILE A 293 -0.41 -26.31 -2.97
CA ILE A 293 -1.73 -26.22 -3.61
C ILE A 293 -2.75 -27.04 -2.82
N LYS A 294 -2.42 -28.31 -2.53
CA LYS A 294 -3.31 -29.22 -1.77
C LYS A 294 -3.69 -28.60 -0.42
N ARG A 295 -2.72 -28.07 0.33
CA ARG A 295 -2.95 -27.39 1.59
C ARG A 295 -3.86 -26.17 1.42
N ALA A 296 -3.61 -25.32 0.43
CA ALA A 296 -4.41 -24.13 0.16
C ALA A 296 -5.85 -24.43 -0.29
N LEU A 297 -6.12 -25.63 -0.80
CA LEU A 297 -7.46 -26.09 -1.17
C LEU A 297 -8.25 -26.61 0.02
N VAL A 298 -7.61 -27.29 0.96
CA VAL A 298 -8.24 -28.05 2.06
C VAL A 298 -8.28 -27.24 3.38
N GLU A 299 -7.17 -26.61 3.75
CA GLU A 299 -7.07 -25.93 5.03
C GLU A 299 -7.71 -24.54 5.00
N LYS A 300 -8.08 -24.05 6.18
CA LYS A 300 -8.57 -22.68 6.38
C LYS A 300 -7.44 -21.79 6.90
N ALA A 301 -7.49 -20.52 6.54
CA ALA A 301 -6.62 -19.51 7.16
C ALA A 301 -6.98 -19.32 8.64
N PRO A 302 -6.03 -18.93 9.50
CA PRO A 302 -6.31 -18.62 10.89
C PRO A 302 -7.44 -17.59 11.04
N ASP A 303 -8.29 -17.77 12.06
CA ASP A 303 -9.40 -16.89 12.34
C ASP A 303 -8.91 -15.50 12.81
N LEU A 304 -9.72 -14.50 12.53
CA LEU A 304 -9.51 -13.16 13.03
C LEU A 304 -10.30 -12.96 14.32
N PRO A 305 -9.80 -12.17 15.28
CA PRO A 305 -10.58 -11.80 16.44
C PRO A 305 -11.80 -10.97 16.02
N SER A 306 -12.82 -10.95 16.87
CA SER A 306 -13.98 -10.09 16.66
C SER A 306 -13.60 -8.63 16.84
N PHE A 307 -14.01 -7.79 15.89
CA PHE A 307 -13.76 -6.35 15.90
C PHE A 307 -15.02 -5.55 16.22
N ASN A 308 -14.86 -4.43 16.89
CA ASN A 308 -15.93 -3.44 17.04
C ASN A 308 -16.23 -2.80 15.68
N PHE A 309 -17.52 -2.51 15.45
CA PHE A 309 -17.88 -1.62 14.34
C PHE A 309 -17.45 -0.20 14.72
N ILE A 310 -16.53 0.38 13.92
CA ILE A 310 -16.20 1.79 14.06
C ILE A 310 -17.28 2.57 13.31
N ASN A 311 -17.98 3.44 14.04
CA ASN A 311 -18.80 4.48 13.41
C ASN A 311 -17.85 5.55 12.85
N THR A 312 -17.27 5.29 11.68
CA THR A 312 -16.46 6.31 10.99
C THR A 312 -17.40 7.41 10.54
N GLU A 313 -17.09 8.69 10.85
CA GLU A 313 -17.88 9.82 10.35
C GLU A 313 -18.08 9.66 8.84
N LYS A 314 -19.33 9.46 8.42
CA LYS A 314 -19.72 9.09 7.05
C LYS A 314 -19.38 10.15 6.00
N ASN A 315 -18.98 11.36 6.42
CA ASN A 315 -18.86 12.55 5.56
C ASN A 315 -17.48 13.22 5.59
N THR A 316 -16.41 12.49 5.94
CA THR A 316 -15.05 13.03 5.84
C THR A 316 -14.42 12.70 4.49
N VAL A 317 -13.62 13.65 3.98
CA VAL A 317 -12.87 13.53 2.73
C VAL A 317 -11.40 13.29 3.04
N ARG A 318 -10.82 12.35 2.31
CA ARG A 318 -9.38 12.18 2.16
C ARG A 318 -9.02 12.37 0.71
N SER A 319 -8.01 13.18 0.44
CA SER A 319 -7.47 13.39 -0.91
C SER A 319 -5.97 13.26 -0.85
N VAL A 320 -5.40 12.36 -1.63
CA VAL A 320 -3.95 12.15 -1.72
C VAL A 320 -3.56 12.32 -3.18
N GLN A 321 -2.73 13.31 -3.48
CA GLN A 321 -2.27 13.64 -4.82
C GLN A 321 -0.75 13.65 -4.86
N ARG A 322 -0.17 12.86 -5.76
CA ARG A 322 1.26 12.86 -6.04
C ARG A 322 1.54 13.85 -7.17
N ILE A 323 2.48 14.74 -6.94
CA ILE A 323 2.90 15.80 -7.87
C ILE A 323 4.36 15.54 -8.25
N TYR A 324 4.63 15.41 -9.54
CA TYR A 324 5.99 15.29 -10.05
C TYR A 324 6.75 16.61 -9.87
N ASN A 325 7.97 16.53 -9.34
CA ASN A 325 8.79 17.66 -8.90
C ASN A 325 10.23 17.55 -9.47
N PRO A 326 10.41 17.86 -10.76
CA PRO A 326 11.67 17.63 -11.46
C PRO A 326 12.84 18.45 -10.91
N LYS A 327 12.58 19.60 -10.28
CA LYS A 327 13.61 20.45 -9.65
C LYS A 327 13.98 19.97 -8.25
N LYS A 328 13.37 18.87 -7.77
CA LYS A 328 13.65 18.27 -6.46
C LYS A 328 13.56 19.25 -5.29
N GLN A 329 12.68 20.23 -5.37
CA GLN A 329 12.41 21.19 -4.29
C GLN A 329 11.82 20.45 -3.08
N ASN A 330 12.18 20.86 -1.87
CA ASN A 330 11.62 20.26 -0.68
C ASN A 330 10.15 20.70 -0.42
N ALA A 331 9.46 19.99 0.47
CA ALA A 331 8.06 20.28 0.78
C ALA A 331 7.84 21.69 1.32
N GLN A 332 8.81 22.26 2.02
CA GLN A 332 8.73 23.62 2.57
C GLN A 332 8.71 24.65 1.44
N TRP A 333 9.57 24.50 0.44
CA TRP A 333 9.55 25.37 -0.74
C TRP A 333 8.23 25.25 -1.50
N VAL A 334 7.77 24.02 -1.75
CA VAL A 334 6.52 23.77 -2.46
C VAL A 334 5.32 24.36 -1.73
N ALA A 335 5.25 24.22 -0.41
CA ALA A 335 4.17 24.78 0.41
C ALA A 335 4.16 26.33 0.40
N LYS A 336 5.34 26.98 0.31
CA LYS A 336 5.46 28.44 0.17
C LYS A 336 5.14 28.91 -1.25
N TYR A 337 5.52 28.15 -2.27
CA TYR A 337 5.29 28.49 -3.67
C TYR A 337 3.83 28.31 -4.09
N TYR A 338 3.15 27.29 -3.58
CA TYR A 338 1.76 26.96 -3.93
C TYR A 338 0.77 28.15 -3.82
N PRO A 339 0.72 28.91 -2.71
CA PRO A 339 -0.17 30.07 -2.61
C PRO A 339 0.18 31.19 -3.59
N VAL A 340 1.46 31.45 -3.84
CA VAL A 340 1.91 32.46 -4.80
C VAL A 340 1.45 32.11 -6.22
N TRP A 341 1.70 30.86 -6.62
CA TRP A 341 1.25 30.33 -7.91
C TRP A 341 -0.28 30.37 -8.06
N LEU A 342 -1.01 29.97 -7.02
CA LEU A 342 -2.47 29.90 -7.07
C LEU A 342 -3.08 31.28 -7.35
N SER A 343 -2.62 32.32 -6.67
CA SER A 343 -3.07 33.69 -6.89
C SER A 343 -2.77 34.17 -8.30
N LYS A 344 -1.58 33.87 -8.83
CA LYS A 344 -1.18 34.21 -10.20
C LYS A 344 -2.00 33.45 -11.24
N LYS A 345 -2.22 32.14 -11.02
CA LYS A 345 -2.96 31.27 -11.96
C LYS A 345 -4.39 31.70 -12.20
N PHE A 346 -5.06 32.20 -11.18
CA PHE A 346 -6.46 32.64 -11.25
C PHE A 346 -6.62 34.18 -11.32
N ALA A 347 -5.56 34.89 -11.74
CA ALA A 347 -5.57 36.34 -11.95
C ALA A 347 -6.16 37.14 -10.75
N GLY A 348 -5.91 36.68 -9.53
CA GLY A 348 -6.41 37.30 -8.29
C GLY A 348 -7.87 37.01 -7.95
N ILE A 349 -8.65 36.33 -8.80
CA ILE A 349 -10.03 35.90 -8.47
C ILE A 349 -10.00 34.94 -7.29
N ILE A 350 -9.11 33.94 -7.35
CA ILE A 350 -8.72 33.15 -6.20
C ILE A 350 -7.39 33.73 -5.70
N ASN A 351 -7.39 34.28 -4.51
CA ASN A 351 -6.20 34.81 -3.88
C ASN A 351 -5.81 33.95 -2.68
N SER A 352 -4.53 33.86 -2.42
CA SER A 352 -4.00 33.15 -1.26
C SER A 352 -2.86 33.93 -0.62
N LYS A 353 -2.85 33.95 0.71
CA LYS A 353 -1.86 34.66 1.51
C LYS A 353 -1.27 33.70 2.55
N PHE A 354 0.04 33.70 2.66
CA PHE A 354 0.76 33.00 3.70
C PHE A 354 1.58 34.01 4.50
N ASP A 355 1.28 34.18 5.78
CA ASP A 355 1.94 35.14 6.68
C ASP A 355 3.05 34.51 7.55
N GLY A 356 3.43 33.27 7.24
CA GLY A 356 4.39 32.48 8.02
C GLY A 356 3.72 31.49 8.97
N SER A 357 2.54 31.81 9.51
CA SER A 357 1.78 30.94 10.42
C SER A 357 0.47 30.48 9.82
N TYR A 358 -0.21 31.33 9.07
CA TYR A 358 -1.52 31.01 8.48
C TYR A 358 -1.49 31.09 6.96
N LEU A 359 -2.03 30.05 6.32
CA LEU A 359 -2.30 29.99 4.90
C LEU A 359 -3.81 30.20 4.69
N ARG A 360 -4.19 31.31 4.06
CA ARG A 360 -5.59 31.69 3.81
C ARG A 360 -5.89 31.73 2.33
N PHE A 361 -7.03 31.20 1.95
CA PHE A 361 -7.54 31.20 0.58
C PHE A 361 -8.81 32.06 0.50
N TYR A 362 -8.88 32.91 -0.51
CA TYR A 362 -9.99 33.84 -0.73
C TYR A 362 -10.55 33.66 -2.14
N LEU A 363 -11.85 33.87 -2.30
CA LEU A 363 -12.53 34.07 -3.57
C LEU A 363 -13.24 35.43 -3.55
N LEU A 364 -12.82 36.35 -4.42
CA LEU A 364 -13.37 37.72 -4.48
C LEU A 364 -13.44 38.40 -3.07
N GLY A 365 -12.42 38.22 -2.25
CA GLY A 365 -12.35 38.76 -0.90
C GLY A 365 -13.01 37.92 0.21
N ILE A 366 -13.79 36.90 -0.12
CA ILE A 366 -14.45 35.99 0.83
C ILE A 366 -13.47 34.89 1.23
N MET A 367 -13.18 34.72 2.53
CA MET A 367 -12.29 33.68 3.02
C MET A 367 -12.90 32.29 2.86
N LEU A 368 -12.34 31.52 1.92
CA LEU A 368 -12.76 30.15 1.62
C LEU A 368 -12.27 29.17 2.68
N LEU A 369 -10.98 29.24 3.02
CA LEU A 369 -10.32 28.31 3.92
C LEU A 369 -9.16 29.01 4.63
N GLU A 370 -9.00 28.71 5.91
CA GLU A 370 -7.87 29.12 6.73
C GLU A 370 -7.18 27.88 7.31
N LEU A 371 -5.86 27.87 7.23
CA LEU A 371 -5.01 26.74 7.63
C LEU A 371 -3.86 27.28 8.47
N LYS A 372 -3.64 26.69 9.66
CA LYS A 372 -2.54 27.06 10.57
C LYS A 372 -1.37 26.10 10.40
N LEU A 373 -0.18 26.63 10.14
CA LEU A 373 1.06 25.84 10.13
C LEU A 373 1.35 25.31 11.55
N ILE A 374 1.69 24.04 11.65
CA ILE A 374 2.09 23.40 12.91
C ILE A 374 3.60 23.20 12.85
N GLU A 375 4.33 24.18 13.38
CA GLU A 375 5.80 24.28 13.27
C GLU A 375 6.52 23.09 13.93
N ASP A 376 6.13 22.73 15.15
CA ASP A 376 6.70 21.63 15.94
C ASP A 376 6.55 20.25 15.27
N ARG A 377 5.66 20.15 14.30
CA ARG A 377 5.38 18.92 13.51
C ARG A 377 5.76 19.07 12.05
N SER A 378 6.34 20.18 11.67
CA SER A 378 6.81 20.46 10.31
C SER A 378 8.32 20.33 10.22
N THR A 379 8.81 19.93 9.04
CA THR A 379 10.22 19.83 8.69
C THR A 379 10.41 20.32 7.26
N PRO A 380 11.63 20.57 6.76
CA PRO A 380 11.82 20.92 5.36
C PRO A 380 11.16 19.93 4.37
N ASN A 381 11.10 18.65 4.74
CA ASN A 381 10.52 17.59 3.90
C ASN A 381 9.06 17.24 4.23
N ARG A 382 8.45 17.96 5.18
CA ARG A 382 7.03 17.80 5.53
C ARG A 382 6.49 19.08 6.13
N GLN A 383 5.44 19.66 5.54
CA GLN A 383 4.72 20.82 6.04
C GLN A 383 3.30 20.42 6.39
N LEU A 384 2.88 20.71 7.63
CA LEU A 384 1.58 20.32 8.18
C LEU A 384 0.76 21.55 8.52
N PHE A 385 -0.46 21.65 8.01
CA PHE A 385 -1.39 22.75 8.23
C PHE A 385 -2.73 22.21 8.72
N TYR A 386 -3.20 22.67 9.91
CA TYR A 386 -4.54 22.33 10.38
C TYR A 386 -5.57 23.31 9.85
N ILE A 387 -6.76 22.81 9.50
CA ILE A 387 -7.89 23.62 9.05
C ILE A 387 -8.51 24.30 10.28
N THR A 388 -8.41 25.64 10.34
CA THR A 388 -8.87 26.45 11.47
C THR A 388 -10.09 27.31 11.15
N GLY A 389 -10.42 27.49 9.85
CA GLY A 389 -11.53 28.36 9.48
C GLY A 389 -11.91 28.32 8.00
N GLY A 390 -12.83 29.22 7.65
CA GLY A 390 -13.32 29.44 6.28
C GLY A 390 -14.73 28.91 6.03
N ILE A 391 -15.35 29.42 4.93
CA ILE A 391 -16.74 29.09 4.60
C ILE A 391 -16.92 27.69 4.00
N LEU A 392 -15.84 27.05 3.53
CA LEU A 392 -15.91 25.73 2.89
C LEU A 392 -15.90 24.57 3.87
N THR A 393 -15.44 24.78 5.12
CA THR A 393 -15.40 23.72 6.13
C THR A 393 -16.58 23.79 7.09
N LYS A 394 -17.14 22.62 7.44
CA LYS A 394 -18.15 22.48 8.49
C LYS A 394 -17.52 22.37 9.88
N ARG A 395 -16.30 21.82 9.98
CA ARG A 395 -15.56 21.57 11.21
C ARG A 395 -14.24 22.33 11.19
N LYS A 396 -13.95 23.07 12.24
CA LYS A 396 -12.71 23.87 12.42
C LYS A 396 -11.68 23.20 13.32
N ASP A 397 -12.05 22.12 13.95
CA ASP A 397 -11.27 21.29 14.88
C ASP A 397 -10.81 19.96 14.25
N LEU A 398 -11.16 19.75 12.98
CA LEU A 398 -10.90 18.52 12.28
C LEU A 398 -10.42 18.79 10.85
N GLY A 399 -9.45 18.01 10.43
CA GLY A 399 -8.89 18.08 9.09
C GLY A 399 -7.58 18.84 9.01
N TRP A 400 -6.73 18.37 8.12
CA TRP A 400 -5.44 18.98 7.85
C TRP A 400 -5.00 18.79 6.40
N LEU A 401 -4.17 19.73 5.95
CA LEU A 401 -3.44 19.67 4.69
C LEU A 401 -1.98 19.42 4.98
N GLU A 402 -1.33 18.57 4.20
CA GLU A 402 0.12 18.43 4.26
C GLU A 402 0.76 18.39 2.87
N PHE A 403 1.99 18.92 2.82
CA PHE A 403 2.93 18.74 1.71
C PHE A 403 4.07 17.88 2.20
N ARG A 404 4.48 16.91 1.40
CA ARG A 404 5.45 15.91 1.81
C ARG A 404 6.36 15.48 0.65
N SER A 405 7.65 15.70 0.80
CA SER A 405 8.66 15.21 -0.16
C SER A 405 8.88 13.71 0.04
N ILE A 406 8.90 13.00 -1.06
CA ILE A 406 9.14 11.54 -1.12
C ILE A 406 10.08 11.20 -2.28
N LEU A 407 10.65 10.01 -2.27
CA LEU A 407 11.51 9.49 -3.32
C LEU A 407 12.60 10.52 -3.72
N GLU A 408 13.40 10.93 -2.74
CA GLU A 408 14.51 11.91 -2.92
C GLU A 408 14.05 13.25 -3.51
N ASN A 409 12.88 13.72 -3.09
CA ASN A 409 12.20 14.93 -3.57
C ASN A 409 11.73 14.88 -5.04
N GLU A 410 11.82 13.74 -5.71
CA GLU A 410 11.31 13.60 -7.08
C GLU A 410 9.80 13.84 -7.16
N TYR A 411 9.11 13.55 -6.05
CA TYR A 411 7.67 13.79 -5.93
C TYR A 411 7.34 14.52 -4.63
N VAL A 412 6.25 15.29 -4.68
CA VAL A 412 5.60 15.85 -3.48
C VAL A 412 4.19 15.25 -3.39
N ILE A 413 3.89 14.63 -2.25
CA ILE A 413 2.51 14.29 -1.89
C ILE A 413 1.86 15.50 -1.28
N THR A 414 0.72 15.91 -1.83
CA THR A 414 -0.21 16.85 -1.22
C THR A 414 -1.42 16.06 -0.74
N ALA A 415 -1.67 16.07 0.56
CA ALA A 415 -2.74 15.27 1.15
C ALA A 415 -3.65 16.11 2.03
N ILE A 416 -4.97 15.95 1.83
CA ILE A 416 -6.01 16.48 2.70
C ILE A 416 -6.61 15.30 3.46
N HIS A 417 -6.70 15.44 4.77
CA HIS A 417 -7.20 14.41 5.66
C HIS A 417 -8.37 14.94 6.48
N GLU A 418 -9.34 14.08 6.76
CA GLU A 418 -10.50 14.30 7.66
C GLU A 418 -11.22 15.63 7.41
N TYR A 419 -11.18 16.11 6.18
CA TYR A 419 -11.89 17.33 5.79
C TYR A 419 -13.40 17.08 5.78
N VAL A 420 -14.16 17.97 6.44
CA VAL A 420 -15.62 17.91 6.47
C VAL A 420 -16.17 19.10 5.67
N PRO A 421 -16.64 18.88 4.43
CA PRO A 421 -17.17 19.96 3.62
C PRO A 421 -18.47 20.52 4.20
N LYS A 422 -18.67 21.84 4.08
CA LYS A 422 -19.92 22.51 4.46
C LYS A 422 -21.02 22.28 3.43
N LEU A 423 -20.65 22.09 2.16
CA LEU A 423 -21.60 21.79 1.08
C LEU A 423 -22.25 20.42 1.28
N PRO A 424 -23.52 20.26 0.92
CA PRO A 424 -24.17 18.96 0.81
C PRO A 424 -23.35 18.01 -0.07
N TRP A 425 -23.27 16.74 0.33
CA TRP A 425 -22.36 15.76 -0.26
C TRP A 425 -22.43 15.63 -1.80
N PRO A 426 -23.61 15.56 -2.45
CA PRO A 426 -23.67 15.50 -3.91
C PRO A 426 -23.07 16.75 -4.58
N ILE A 427 -23.34 17.94 -4.05
CA ILE A 427 -22.82 19.21 -4.55
C ILE A 427 -21.31 19.26 -4.38
N TYR A 428 -20.79 18.93 -3.20
CA TYR A 428 -19.36 18.82 -2.95
C TYR A 428 -18.63 17.94 -3.99
N ARG A 429 -19.15 16.72 -4.23
CA ARG A 429 -18.56 15.78 -5.18
C ARG A 429 -18.48 16.31 -6.61
N LEU A 430 -19.52 17.02 -7.04
CA LEU A 430 -19.63 17.52 -8.42
C LEU A 430 -18.87 18.84 -8.65
N THR A 431 -18.60 19.60 -7.60
CA THR A 431 -18.01 20.96 -7.67
C THR A 431 -16.65 21.03 -6.98
N GLN A 432 -16.61 21.22 -5.66
CA GLN A 432 -15.41 21.50 -4.88
C GLN A 432 -14.35 20.38 -5.01
N ALA A 433 -14.79 19.12 -5.00
CA ALA A 433 -13.90 17.98 -5.15
C ALA A 433 -13.22 17.95 -6.53
N LYS A 434 -13.96 18.25 -7.60
CA LYS A 434 -13.40 18.33 -8.97
C LYS A 434 -12.48 19.54 -9.14
N MET A 435 -12.85 20.68 -8.55
CA MET A 435 -12.02 21.88 -8.58
C MET A 435 -10.67 21.63 -7.89
N HIS A 436 -10.68 20.98 -6.73
CA HIS A 436 -9.44 20.60 -6.05
C HIS A 436 -8.52 19.74 -6.94
N LEU A 437 -9.06 18.72 -7.58
CA LEU A 437 -8.29 17.87 -8.50
C LEU A 437 -7.75 18.67 -9.70
N TYR A 438 -8.55 19.59 -10.26
CA TYR A 438 -8.10 20.47 -11.34
C TYR A 438 -6.93 21.37 -10.92
N VAL A 439 -7.03 21.98 -9.73
CA VAL A 439 -5.99 22.83 -9.16
C VAL A 439 -4.70 22.03 -8.96
N MET A 440 -4.78 20.82 -8.37
CA MET A 440 -3.59 19.97 -8.15
C MET A 440 -2.92 19.55 -9.47
N LYS A 441 -3.69 19.13 -10.48
CA LYS A 441 -3.16 18.83 -11.82
C LYS A 441 -2.54 20.05 -12.51
N SER A 442 -3.10 21.22 -12.28
CA SER A 442 -2.56 22.47 -12.85
C SER A 442 -1.26 22.86 -12.15
N PHE A 443 -1.17 22.64 -10.85
CA PHE A 443 0.05 22.86 -10.06
C PHE A 443 1.15 21.88 -10.45
N GLU A 444 0.83 20.61 -10.69
CA GLU A 444 1.79 19.65 -11.23
C GLU A 444 2.37 20.11 -12.58
N ARG A 445 1.54 20.61 -13.47
CA ARG A 445 2.02 21.16 -14.75
C ARG A 445 2.93 22.37 -14.56
N GLU A 446 2.62 23.25 -13.62
CA GLU A 446 3.49 24.37 -13.26
C GLU A 446 4.87 23.89 -12.80
N LEU A 447 4.93 22.94 -11.86
CA LEU A 447 6.20 22.42 -11.36
C LEU A 447 7.04 21.74 -12.46
N LYS A 448 6.41 21.11 -13.46
CA LYS A 448 7.09 20.51 -14.62
C LYS A 448 7.72 21.56 -15.53
N HIS A 449 7.16 22.78 -15.59
CA HIS A 449 7.61 23.85 -16.48
C HIS A 449 8.46 24.92 -15.77
N LEU A 450 8.72 24.79 -14.48
CA LEU A 450 9.64 25.67 -13.77
C LEU A 450 11.03 25.61 -14.42
N LYS A 451 11.49 26.75 -14.92
CA LYS A 451 12.83 26.92 -15.50
C LYS A 451 13.93 26.91 -14.43
#